data_3a5aafc7ee9e264f547a6e48e722b295
#
_entry.id   3a5aafc7ee9e264f547a6e48e722b295
#
_cell.length_a   1.000
_cell.length_b   1.000
_cell.length_c   1.000
_cell.angle_alpha   90.00
_cell.angle_beta   90.00
_cell.angle_gamma   90.00
#
_symmetry.space_group_name_H-M   'P 1'
#
loop_
_entity.id
_entity.type
_entity.pdbx_description
1 polymer ?
#
loop_
_entity_poly.entity_id
_entity_poly.type
_entity_poly.pdbx_seq_one_letter_code
_entity_poly.pdbx_strand_id
1 'polypeptide(L)'
;MSKTDRLNPVPEGNDMDNTKAVAPVAATHGAEEAGGGQDTIAVLPLRDIVVFPHMIVPLFVGREKSVRALEAVTRSDKQILLVAQKNAAQDDPAPGDIYRYGTVSTILQLLKLPDGTVKVLVEGGRRAHITALREIDGHFEAEIEDVPEQETDGKEAEAIGRTLIGQFEQYIKLNKKIAPEVLVSLNQIDDLS
;
A
#
# COMPACT_ATOMS: atom_id res chain seq x y z
N MET A 1 34.75 -84.64 -9.09
CA MET A 1 35.79 -83.73 -8.64
C MET A 1 35.06 -82.48 -8.17
N SER A 2 34.78 -82.34 -6.91
CA SER A 2 35.48 -81.58 -5.90
C SER A 2 35.33 -80.12 -6.20
N LYS A 3 34.80 -79.20 -5.38
CA LYS A 3 34.85 -78.99 -3.95
C LYS A 3 33.94 -77.81 -3.58
N THR A 4 33.13 -78.01 -2.58
CA THR A 4 33.10 -77.30 -1.29
C THR A 4 32.81 -75.80 -1.40
N ASP A 5 31.64 -75.41 -0.97
CA ASP A 5 31.30 -75.15 0.45
C ASP A 5 31.85 -73.83 0.97
N ARG A 6 30.96 -72.93 1.27
CA ARG A 6 30.90 -72.23 2.56
C ARG A 6 29.69 -71.29 2.65
N LEU A 7 28.75 -71.72 3.43
CA LEU A 7 27.80 -70.93 4.13
C LEU A 7 28.52 -69.83 4.94
N ASN A 8 27.97 -68.69 4.96
CA ASN A 8 28.18 -67.78 6.08
C ASN A 8 26.83 -67.05 6.43
N PRO A 9 26.55 -66.93 7.72
CA PRO A 9 25.19 -66.74 8.23
C PRO A 9 24.81 -65.32 8.30
N VAL A 10 23.50 -65.12 8.29
CA VAL A 10 22.74 -63.88 8.62
C VAL A 10 22.95 -63.60 10.11
N PRO A 11 23.07 -62.33 10.54
CA PRO A 11 22.64 -61.92 11.84
C PRO A 11 21.27 -61.21 11.75
N GLU A 12 20.34 -61.77 12.47
CA GLU A 12 19.10 -61.20 12.91
C GLU A 12 19.34 -59.90 13.75
N GLY A 13 18.41 -59.00 13.64
CA GLY A 13 17.97 -58.18 14.74
C GLY A 13 18.57 -56.76 14.84
N ASN A 14 17.82 -55.76 14.47
CA ASN A 14 17.36 -54.85 15.52
C ASN A 14 16.30 -53.89 14.99
N ASP A 15 15.10 -54.02 15.49
CA ASP A 15 14.11 -53.00 15.54
C ASP A 15 14.69 -51.76 16.22
N MET A 16 14.71 -50.63 15.53
CA MET A 16 14.70 -49.31 16.19
C MET A 16 13.77 -48.40 15.45
N ASP A 17 12.60 -48.34 16.03
CA ASP A 17 11.66 -47.25 16.03
C ASP A 17 12.37 -45.89 15.83
N ASN A 18 12.21 -45.27 14.66
CA ASN A 18 12.62 -43.90 14.39
C ASN A 18 11.39 -43.07 14.01
N THR A 19 10.53 -42.89 14.99
CA THR A 19 9.55 -41.79 14.98
C THR A 19 10.30 -40.46 15.02
N LYS A 20 10.75 -40.02 13.86
CA LYS A 20 11.28 -38.66 13.71
C LYS A 20 10.12 -37.68 13.74
N ALA A 21 9.94 -37.05 14.90
CA ALA A 21 9.05 -35.94 15.12
C ALA A 21 9.28 -34.87 14.04
N VAL A 22 8.24 -34.59 13.29
CA VAL A 22 8.20 -33.43 12.37
C VAL A 22 8.06 -32.18 13.23
N ALA A 23 9.14 -31.44 13.35
CA ALA A 23 9.12 -30.11 13.95
C ALA A 23 8.25 -29.19 13.10
N PRO A 24 7.47 -28.29 13.73
CA PRO A 24 6.68 -27.30 12.98
C PRO A 24 7.64 -26.37 12.26
N VAL A 25 7.47 -26.25 10.95
CA VAL A 25 8.11 -25.22 10.12
C VAL A 25 7.62 -23.87 10.63
N ALA A 26 8.48 -23.19 11.40
CA ALA A 26 8.32 -21.79 11.69
C ALA A 26 8.28 -21.05 10.34
N ALA A 27 7.17 -20.37 10.07
CA ALA A 27 7.08 -19.43 8.99
C ALA A 27 8.09 -18.30 9.29
N THR A 28 9.26 -18.41 8.70
CA THR A 28 10.18 -17.27 8.59
C THR A 28 9.51 -16.27 7.65
N HIS A 29 8.94 -15.23 8.22
CA HIS A 29 8.77 -13.99 7.49
C HIS A 29 10.15 -13.59 7.00
N GLY A 30 10.39 -13.78 5.71
CA GLY A 30 11.57 -13.26 5.06
C GLY A 30 11.55 -11.75 5.25
N ALA A 31 12.46 -11.26 6.05
CA ALA A 31 12.90 -9.88 5.95
C ALA A 31 13.47 -9.77 4.53
N GLU A 32 12.72 -9.16 3.63
CA GLU A 32 13.24 -8.73 2.34
C GLU A 32 14.34 -7.73 2.65
N GLU A 33 15.55 -8.12 2.30
CA GLU A 33 16.73 -7.31 2.37
C GLU A 33 16.45 -5.97 1.64
N ALA A 34 16.74 -4.88 2.31
CA ALA A 34 16.83 -3.55 1.72
C ALA A 34 17.95 -3.54 0.67
N GLY A 35 17.67 -4.10 -0.49
CA GLY A 35 18.42 -3.92 -1.70
C GLY A 35 18.14 -2.51 -2.19
N GLY A 36 19.13 -1.62 -2.17
CA GLY A 36 19.06 -0.25 -2.65
C GLY A 36 18.87 -0.15 -4.17
N GLY A 37 17.75 -0.63 -4.67
CA GLY A 37 17.17 -0.26 -5.95
C GLY A 37 16.16 0.83 -5.66
N GLN A 38 16.31 2.00 -6.29
CA GLN A 38 15.30 3.05 -6.23
C GLN A 38 14.01 2.46 -6.84
N ASP A 39 13.04 2.17 -5.98
CA ASP A 39 11.75 1.64 -6.42
C ASP A 39 11.05 2.70 -7.26
N THR A 40 10.96 2.43 -8.57
CA THR A 40 10.24 3.28 -9.50
C THR A 40 8.78 2.85 -9.50
N ILE A 41 7.87 3.78 -9.27
CA ILE A 41 6.44 3.53 -9.20
C ILE A 41 5.68 4.45 -10.18
N ALA A 42 4.65 3.91 -10.84
CA ALA A 42 3.77 4.72 -11.68
C ALA A 42 2.94 5.68 -10.82
N VAL A 43 2.73 6.90 -11.36
CA VAL A 43 2.07 7.99 -10.64
C VAL A 43 0.73 8.32 -11.27
N LEU A 44 -0.30 8.45 -10.45
CA LEU A 44 -1.62 8.92 -10.84
C LEU A 44 -1.89 10.30 -10.21
N PRO A 45 -1.79 11.39 -10.99
CA PRO A 45 -2.11 12.72 -10.49
C PRO A 45 -3.62 12.89 -10.26
N LEU A 46 -3.98 13.32 -9.05
CA LEU A 46 -5.36 13.57 -8.62
C LEU A 46 -5.64 15.08 -8.63
N ARG A 47 -6.84 15.47 -9.09
CA ARG A 47 -7.22 16.89 -9.23
C ARG A 47 -7.68 17.52 -7.93
N ASP A 48 -8.66 16.92 -7.31
CA ASP A 48 -9.52 17.51 -6.27
C ASP A 48 -9.69 16.60 -5.04
N ILE A 49 -8.93 15.52 -5.00
CA ILE A 49 -8.95 14.60 -3.87
C ILE A 49 -7.52 14.29 -3.40
N VAL A 50 -7.36 14.14 -2.10
CA VAL A 50 -6.16 13.58 -1.46
C VAL A 50 -6.54 12.24 -0.86
N VAL A 51 -5.75 11.23 -1.15
CA VAL A 51 -5.94 9.89 -0.58
C VAL A 51 -4.92 9.70 0.53
N PHE A 52 -5.41 9.37 1.72
CA PHE A 52 -4.58 9.08 2.88
C PHE A 52 -4.45 7.56 3.10
N PRO A 53 -3.49 7.11 3.91
CA PRO A 53 -3.42 5.71 4.36
C PRO A 53 -4.78 5.21 4.87
N HIS A 54 -5.06 3.93 4.62
CA HIS A 54 -6.30 3.23 5.02
C HIS A 54 -7.62 3.73 4.38
N MET A 55 -7.55 4.73 3.49
CA MET A 55 -8.74 5.15 2.74
C MET A 55 -9.00 4.22 1.57
N ILE A 56 -10.26 3.79 1.41
CA ILE A 56 -10.74 3.07 0.23
C ILE A 56 -11.61 4.03 -0.58
N VAL A 57 -11.17 4.37 -1.79
CA VAL A 57 -11.84 5.36 -2.64
C VAL A 57 -12.03 4.89 -4.07
N PRO A 58 -13.21 5.09 -4.67
CA PRO A 58 -13.41 4.93 -6.10
C PRO A 58 -12.94 6.20 -6.83
N LEU A 59 -12.10 6.00 -7.85
CA LEU A 59 -11.62 7.07 -8.73
C LEU A 59 -12.13 6.84 -10.15
N PHE A 60 -12.44 7.94 -10.86
CA PHE A 60 -12.79 7.93 -12.28
C PHE A 60 -11.66 8.57 -13.07
N VAL A 61 -11.01 7.79 -13.91
CA VAL A 61 -9.79 8.16 -14.61
C VAL A 61 -10.06 8.17 -16.10
N GLY A 62 -10.05 9.37 -16.71
CA GLY A 62 -10.30 9.57 -18.14
C GLY A 62 -9.12 10.18 -18.90
N ARG A 63 -8.09 10.70 -18.22
CA ARG A 63 -6.91 11.26 -18.88
C ARG A 63 -6.01 10.15 -19.42
N GLU A 64 -5.55 10.31 -20.65
CA GLU A 64 -4.76 9.29 -21.35
C GLU A 64 -3.51 8.87 -20.55
N LYS A 65 -2.72 9.83 -20.04
CA LYS A 65 -1.54 9.55 -19.22
C LYS A 65 -1.88 8.74 -17.96
N SER A 66 -2.99 9.06 -17.32
CA SER A 66 -3.46 8.36 -16.12
C SER A 66 -3.97 6.96 -16.42
N VAL A 67 -4.65 6.77 -17.55
CA VAL A 67 -5.10 5.43 -18.00
C VAL A 67 -3.88 4.55 -18.32
N ARG A 68 -2.86 5.10 -18.98
CA ARG A 68 -1.61 4.37 -19.26
C ARG A 68 -0.89 3.97 -17.99
N ALA A 69 -0.82 4.84 -16.98
CA ALA A 69 -0.26 4.50 -15.67
C ALA A 69 -0.99 3.30 -15.04
N LEU A 70 -2.33 3.30 -15.04
CA LEU A 70 -3.13 2.18 -14.54
C LEU A 70 -2.90 0.88 -15.33
N GLU A 71 -2.75 0.97 -16.65
CA GLU A 71 -2.46 -0.19 -17.50
C GLU A 71 -1.07 -0.78 -17.25
N ALA A 72 -0.07 0.07 -17.01
CA ALA A 72 1.28 -0.36 -16.67
C ALA A 72 1.29 -1.18 -15.38
N VAL A 73 0.66 -0.69 -14.31
CA VAL A 73 0.67 -1.37 -13.00
C VAL A 73 -0.26 -2.57 -12.90
N THR A 74 -1.27 -2.68 -13.78
CA THR A 74 -2.17 -3.84 -13.77
C THR A 74 -1.45 -5.15 -14.13
N ARG A 75 -0.31 -5.04 -14.80
CA ARG A 75 0.53 -6.17 -15.21
C ARG A 75 1.61 -6.54 -14.20
N SER A 76 1.78 -5.74 -13.16
CA SER A 76 2.80 -5.91 -12.12
C SER A 76 2.19 -6.14 -10.74
N ASP A 77 2.64 -5.43 -9.75
CA ASP A 77 2.26 -5.54 -8.33
C ASP A 77 0.96 -4.84 -7.94
N LYS A 78 0.31 -4.15 -8.90
CA LYS A 78 -0.91 -3.33 -8.69
C LYS A 78 -0.73 -2.18 -7.71
N GLN A 79 0.49 -1.74 -7.48
CA GLN A 79 0.78 -0.57 -6.67
C GLN A 79 0.90 0.68 -7.55
N ILE A 80 0.35 1.79 -7.09
CA ILE A 80 0.37 3.07 -7.77
C ILE A 80 0.52 4.20 -6.76
N LEU A 81 1.30 5.22 -7.09
CA LEU A 81 1.42 6.41 -6.26
C LEU A 81 0.31 7.40 -6.59
N LEU A 82 -0.57 7.65 -5.64
CA LEU A 82 -1.60 8.67 -5.74
C LEU A 82 -1.07 9.99 -5.18
N VAL A 83 -1.08 11.04 -5.99
CA VAL A 83 -0.55 12.34 -5.59
C VAL A 83 -1.40 13.47 -6.11
N ALA A 84 -1.65 14.51 -5.30
CA ALA A 84 -2.44 15.65 -5.72
C ALA A 84 -1.66 16.56 -6.67
N GLN A 85 -2.33 17.10 -7.67
CA GLN A 85 -1.79 18.20 -8.48
C GLN A 85 -2.05 19.56 -7.80
N LYS A 86 -1.17 20.53 -8.05
CA LYS A 86 -1.24 21.86 -7.42
C LYS A 86 -2.40 22.71 -7.92
N ASN A 87 -2.80 22.50 -9.18
CA ASN A 87 -3.90 23.22 -9.81
C ASN A 87 -4.89 22.21 -10.42
N ALA A 88 -6.06 22.06 -9.79
CA ALA A 88 -7.12 21.14 -10.23
C ALA A 88 -7.67 21.44 -11.64
N ALA A 89 -7.60 22.68 -12.10
CA ALA A 89 -8.09 23.08 -13.41
C ALA A 89 -7.16 22.70 -14.58
N GLN A 90 -5.93 22.26 -14.30
CA GLN A 90 -4.96 21.91 -15.32
C GLN A 90 -5.20 20.48 -15.81
N ASP A 91 -5.52 20.32 -17.10
CA ASP A 91 -5.81 19.02 -17.68
C ASP A 91 -4.56 18.17 -17.92
N ASP A 92 -3.46 18.78 -18.33
CA ASP A 92 -2.17 18.12 -18.58
C ASP A 92 -1.09 18.72 -17.67
N PRO A 93 -0.95 18.24 -16.43
CA PRO A 93 0.05 18.73 -15.51
C PRO A 93 1.45 18.30 -15.94
N ALA A 94 2.42 19.23 -15.83
CA ALA A 94 3.84 18.91 -15.91
C ALA A 94 4.35 18.36 -14.56
N PRO A 95 5.54 17.74 -14.49
CA PRO A 95 6.10 17.25 -13.23
C PRO A 95 6.19 18.31 -12.11
N GLY A 96 6.38 19.58 -12.47
CA GLY A 96 6.39 20.71 -11.53
C GLY A 96 5.04 21.08 -10.92
N ASP A 97 3.94 20.64 -11.55
CA ASP A 97 2.56 20.94 -11.13
C ASP A 97 2.00 19.90 -10.16
N ILE A 98 2.79 18.91 -9.79
CA ILE A 98 2.43 17.81 -8.89
C ILE A 98 3.13 18.03 -7.54
N TYR A 99 2.41 17.73 -6.43
CA TYR A 99 3.01 17.77 -5.10
C TYR A 99 4.06 16.66 -4.95
N ARG A 100 4.94 16.81 -3.96
CA ARG A 100 6.04 15.85 -3.73
C ARG A 100 5.70 14.74 -2.74
N TYR A 101 4.58 14.84 -2.05
CA TYR A 101 4.11 13.83 -1.12
C TYR A 101 2.85 13.18 -1.65
N GLY A 102 2.78 11.88 -1.58
CA GLY A 102 1.65 11.07 -2.04
C GLY A 102 1.47 9.83 -1.19
N THR A 103 0.53 9.00 -1.60
CA THR A 103 0.21 7.73 -0.92
C THR A 103 0.39 6.58 -1.91
N VAL A 104 1.30 5.67 -1.62
CA VAL A 104 1.41 4.39 -2.33
C VAL A 104 0.15 3.60 -2.01
N SER A 105 -0.57 3.23 -3.05
CA SER A 105 -1.91 2.63 -2.93
C SER A 105 -2.00 1.36 -3.74
N THR A 106 -2.83 0.43 -3.29
CA THR A 106 -3.10 -0.84 -3.97
C THR A 106 -4.37 -0.74 -4.80
N ILE A 107 -4.33 -1.21 -6.04
CA ILE A 107 -5.52 -1.30 -6.89
C ILE A 107 -6.30 -2.57 -6.50
N LEU A 108 -7.46 -2.38 -5.88
CA LEU A 108 -8.36 -3.46 -5.50
C LEU A 108 -9.21 -3.95 -6.68
N GLN A 109 -9.71 -3.01 -7.49
CA GLN A 109 -10.56 -3.31 -8.63
C GLN A 109 -10.37 -2.28 -9.74
N LEU A 110 -10.38 -2.73 -10.99
CA LEU A 110 -10.33 -1.88 -12.17
C LEU A 110 -11.42 -2.30 -13.15
N LEU A 111 -12.20 -1.34 -13.63
CA LEU A 111 -13.26 -1.53 -14.61
C LEU A 111 -13.13 -0.51 -15.72
N LYS A 112 -12.92 -0.96 -16.95
CA LYS A 112 -12.96 -0.10 -18.14
C LYS A 112 -14.41 0.12 -18.58
N LEU A 113 -14.80 1.39 -18.74
CA LEU A 113 -16.11 1.79 -19.21
C LEU A 113 -16.12 1.94 -20.75
N PRO A 114 -17.31 1.87 -21.39
CA PRO A 114 -17.40 1.96 -22.85
C PRO A 114 -16.95 3.28 -23.45
N ASP A 115 -16.95 4.36 -22.66
CA ASP A 115 -16.51 5.71 -23.04
C ASP A 115 -14.99 5.91 -22.93
N GLY A 116 -14.25 4.84 -22.58
CA GLY A 116 -12.79 4.89 -22.37
C GLY A 116 -12.36 5.33 -20.96
N THR A 117 -13.29 5.75 -20.11
CA THR A 117 -13.00 6.05 -18.70
C THR A 117 -12.71 4.76 -17.93
N VAL A 118 -11.78 4.81 -17.01
CA VAL A 118 -11.46 3.70 -16.10
C VAL A 118 -11.98 4.04 -14.71
N LYS A 119 -12.88 3.22 -14.18
CA LYS A 119 -13.24 3.25 -12.77
C LYS A 119 -12.30 2.33 -12.01
N VAL A 120 -11.58 2.87 -11.03
CA VAL A 120 -10.64 2.12 -10.22
C VAL A 120 -10.99 2.28 -8.74
N LEU A 121 -11.00 1.18 -7.99
CA LEU A 121 -11.09 1.18 -6.54
C LEU A 121 -9.69 0.99 -5.99
N VAL A 122 -9.25 1.92 -5.16
CA VAL A 122 -7.91 1.95 -4.57
C VAL A 122 -7.99 1.97 -3.05
N GLU A 123 -7.00 1.36 -2.42
CA GLU A 123 -6.77 1.41 -0.99
C GLU A 123 -5.44 2.12 -0.72
N GLY A 124 -5.48 3.20 0.05
CA GLY A 124 -4.29 3.93 0.48
C GLY A 124 -3.46 3.07 1.45
N GLY A 125 -2.18 2.97 1.16
CA GLY A 125 -1.21 2.26 1.99
C GLY A 125 -0.29 3.24 2.74
N ARG A 126 0.99 3.27 2.39
CA ARG A 126 2.01 4.10 3.05
C ARG A 126 2.19 5.46 2.38
N ARG A 127 2.61 6.46 3.14
CA ARG A 127 3.02 7.77 2.61
C ARG A 127 4.39 7.66 1.95
N ALA A 128 4.59 8.40 0.87
CA ALA A 128 5.87 8.45 0.19
C ALA A 128 6.22 9.86 -0.28
N HIS A 129 7.51 10.16 -0.29
CA HIS A 129 8.07 11.38 -0.84
C HIS A 129 8.68 11.10 -2.21
N ILE A 130 8.36 11.92 -3.20
CA ILE A 130 8.89 11.83 -4.56
C ILE A 130 10.26 12.50 -4.61
N THR A 131 11.31 11.73 -4.86
CA THR A 131 12.69 12.24 -5.03
C THR A 131 12.92 12.65 -6.49
N ALA A 132 12.46 11.84 -7.43
CA ALA A 132 12.49 12.16 -8.86
C ALA A 132 11.15 11.82 -9.53
N LEU A 133 10.71 12.64 -10.48
CA LEU A 133 9.48 12.44 -11.24
C LEU A 133 9.79 12.63 -12.73
N ARG A 134 9.47 11.64 -13.54
CA ARG A 134 9.72 11.63 -14.98
C ARG A 134 8.47 11.22 -15.74
N GLU A 135 8.38 11.60 -16.99
CA GLU A 135 7.39 11.10 -17.93
C GLU A 135 8.06 10.03 -18.81
N ILE A 136 7.57 8.79 -18.75
CA ILE A 136 8.10 7.63 -19.47
C ILE A 136 6.91 6.94 -20.14
N ASP A 137 7.02 6.59 -21.41
CA ASP A 137 5.97 5.88 -22.18
C ASP A 137 4.58 6.53 -22.09
N GLY A 138 4.54 7.86 -21.94
CA GLY A 138 3.30 8.63 -21.88
C GLY A 138 2.54 8.53 -20.56
N HIS A 139 3.21 8.20 -19.49
CA HIS A 139 2.71 8.31 -18.12
C HIS A 139 3.81 8.79 -17.16
N PHE A 140 3.46 9.15 -15.93
CA PHE A 140 4.44 9.54 -14.93
C PHE A 140 4.94 8.34 -14.15
N GLU A 141 6.27 8.33 -13.93
CA GLU A 141 6.95 7.44 -13.00
C GLU A 141 7.78 8.23 -12.00
N ALA A 142 7.80 7.78 -10.75
CA ALA A 142 8.53 8.43 -9.67
C ALA A 142 9.48 7.45 -8.99
N GLU A 143 10.64 7.98 -8.62
CA GLU A 143 11.49 7.41 -7.58
C GLU A 143 10.98 7.94 -6.24
N ILE A 144 10.80 7.05 -5.27
CA ILE A 144 10.17 7.39 -4.00
C ILE A 144 11.00 6.96 -2.80
N GLU A 145 10.80 7.66 -1.70
CA GLU A 145 11.28 7.31 -0.36
C GLU A 145 10.08 7.21 0.58
N ASP A 146 10.10 6.23 1.45
CA ASP A 146 9.06 6.09 2.46
C ASP A 146 9.11 7.24 3.46
N VAL A 147 7.95 7.74 3.81
CA VAL A 147 7.80 8.72 4.89
C VAL A 147 7.38 7.96 6.14
N PRO A 148 8.29 7.76 7.10
CA PRO A 148 7.95 7.07 8.33
C PRO A 148 6.89 7.85 9.11
N GLU A 149 5.99 7.13 9.73
CA GLU A 149 5.07 7.72 10.71
C GLU A 149 5.89 8.17 11.91
N GLN A 150 5.69 9.42 12.32
CA GLN A 150 6.30 9.93 13.54
C GLN A 150 5.37 9.60 14.68
N GLU A 151 5.87 8.86 15.66
CA GLU A 151 5.14 8.65 16.91
C GLU A 151 4.91 10.01 17.59
N THR A 152 3.66 10.39 17.71
CA THR A 152 3.25 11.65 18.35
C THR A 152 2.82 11.42 19.80
N ASP A 153 3.61 10.65 20.55
CA ASP A 153 3.38 10.38 21.97
C ASP A 153 3.65 11.59 22.85
N GLY A 154 2.92 12.65 22.66
CA GLY A 154 3.12 13.86 23.45
C GLY A 154 1.84 14.40 24.05
N LYS A 155 1.92 14.88 25.30
CA LYS A 155 0.82 15.66 25.93
C LYS A 155 0.34 16.81 25.05
N GLU A 156 1.22 17.33 24.20
CA GLU A 156 0.90 18.38 23.24
C GLU A 156 0.00 17.85 22.11
N ALA A 157 0.32 16.70 21.52
CA ALA A 157 -0.51 16.05 20.50
C ALA A 157 -1.90 15.70 21.07
N GLU A 158 -1.95 15.16 22.28
CA GLU A 158 -3.20 14.88 22.97
C GLU A 158 -4.04 16.15 23.20
N ALA A 159 -3.42 17.25 23.62
CA ALA A 159 -4.10 18.52 23.81
C ALA A 159 -4.64 19.10 22.50
N ILE A 160 -3.87 19.00 21.42
CA ILE A 160 -4.28 19.41 20.08
C ILE A 160 -5.45 18.55 19.59
N GLY A 161 -5.36 17.23 19.74
CA GLY A 161 -6.43 16.29 19.39
C GLY A 161 -7.74 16.61 20.08
N ARG A 162 -7.72 16.82 21.41
CA ARG A 162 -8.91 17.23 22.18
C ARG A 162 -9.49 18.56 21.70
N THR A 163 -8.61 19.52 21.38
CA THR A 163 -9.04 20.81 20.85
C THR A 163 -9.71 20.67 19.48
N LEU A 164 -9.14 19.85 18.62
CA LEU A 164 -9.67 19.56 17.28
C LEU A 164 -11.06 18.89 17.36
N ILE A 165 -11.20 17.88 18.22
CA ILE A 165 -12.48 17.20 18.44
C ILE A 165 -13.54 18.20 18.94
N GLY A 166 -13.19 19.08 19.88
CA GLY A 166 -14.10 20.12 20.37
C GLY A 166 -14.54 21.12 19.29
N GLN A 167 -13.63 21.54 18.43
CA GLN A 167 -13.96 22.39 17.28
C GLN A 167 -14.83 21.65 16.25
N PHE A 168 -14.54 20.38 15.99
CA PHE A 168 -15.33 19.57 15.09
C PHE A 168 -16.75 19.31 15.62
N GLU A 169 -16.91 19.13 16.93
CA GLU A 169 -18.24 19.06 17.56
C GLU A 169 -19.07 20.32 17.32
N GLN A 170 -18.45 21.50 17.44
CA GLN A 170 -19.12 22.76 17.13
C GLN A 170 -19.49 22.85 15.66
N TYR A 171 -18.61 22.41 14.77
CA TYR A 171 -18.88 22.40 13.33
C TYR A 171 -20.05 21.49 12.96
N ILE A 172 -20.14 20.29 13.55
CA ILE A 172 -21.28 19.37 13.34
C ILE A 172 -22.60 20.00 13.78
N LYS A 173 -22.63 20.72 14.92
CA LYS A 173 -23.85 21.40 15.39
C LYS A 173 -24.37 22.42 14.38
N LEU A 174 -23.47 23.04 13.61
CA LEU A 174 -23.81 24.00 12.58
C LEU A 174 -24.09 23.36 11.23
N ASN A 175 -23.55 22.17 10.96
CA ASN A 175 -23.64 21.49 9.67
C ASN A 175 -24.46 20.19 9.78
N LYS A 176 -25.75 20.29 9.49
CA LYS A 176 -26.69 19.16 9.56
C LYS A 176 -26.44 18.03 8.54
N LYS A 177 -25.45 18.17 7.65
CA LYS A 177 -25.09 17.12 6.67
C LYS A 177 -24.18 16.04 7.26
N ILE A 178 -23.59 16.29 8.41
CA ILE A 178 -22.68 15.35 9.07
C ILE A 178 -23.46 14.63 10.16
N ALA A 179 -23.42 13.31 10.14
CA ALA A 179 -24.07 12.49 11.13
C ALA A 179 -23.36 12.63 12.50
N PRO A 180 -24.10 12.81 13.60
CA PRO A 180 -23.49 12.96 14.94
C PRO A 180 -22.65 11.75 15.39
N GLU A 181 -22.93 10.57 14.82
CA GLU A 181 -22.24 9.32 15.10
C GLU A 181 -20.74 9.39 14.75
N VAL A 182 -20.35 10.29 13.82
CA VAL A 182 -18.94 10.53 13.49
C VAL A 182 -18.13 10.97 14.70
N LEU A 183 -18.75 11.74 15.63
CA LEU A 183 -18.09 12.13 16.89
C LEU A 183 -17.78 10.94 17.79
N VAL A 184 -18.66 9.96 17.82
CA VAL A 184 -18.45 8.73 18.60
C VAL A 184 -17.25 7.98 18.08
N SER A 185 -17.14 7.85 16.74
CA SER A 185 -16.01 7.19 16.10
C SER A 185 -14.70 7.95 16.36
N LEU A 186 -14.71 9.29 16.25
CA LEU A 186 -13.51 10.11 16.51
C LEU A 186 -13.03 10.01 17.96
N ASN A 187 -13.93 9.93 18.93
CA ASN A 187 -13.57 9.77 20.34
C ASN A 187 -13.05 8.37 20.70
N GLN A 188 -13.15 7.39 19.79
CA GLN A 188 -12.63 6.03 19.94
C GLN A 188 -11.25 5.85 19.32
N ILE A 189 -10.73 6.86 18.62
CA ILE A 189 -9.40 6.84 18.03
C ILE A 189 -8.40 7.20 19.12
N ASP A 190 -7.61 6.24 19.55
CA ASP A 190 -6.54 6.44 20.54
C ASP A 190 -5.22 6.86 19.90
N ASP A 191 -5.06 6.62 18.60
CA ASP A 191 -3.87 6.95 17.83
C ASP A 191 -4.07 8.29 17.09
N LEU A 192 -3.19 9.25 17.35
CA LEU A 192 -3.18 10.60 16.77
C LEU A 192 -2.15 10.78 15.65
N SER A 193 -1.46 9.71 15.22
CA SER A 193 -0.44 9.72 14.16
C SER A 193 -1.01 9.81 12.73
#